data_4fd669de7834be2ead6ab935f8aa3039
#
_entry.id   4fd669de7834be2ead6ab935f8aa3039
#
_cell.length_a   1.000
_cell.length_b   1.000
_cell.length_c   1.000
_cell.angle_alpha   90.00
_cell.angle_beta   90.00
_cell.angle_gamma   90.00
#
_symmetry.space_group_name_H-M   'P 1'
#
loop_
_entity.id
_entity.type
_entity.pdbx_description
1 polymer ?
#
loop_
_entity_poly.entity_id
_entity_poly.type
_entity_poly.pdbx_seq_one_letter_code
_entity_poly.pdbx_strand_id
1 'polypeptide(L)'
;MTNEIKEILDAAILNDQNCVYFAPNSRGTYTVTLWGSIWDVYAITGQELLDAIKANKENYSFDCVTAPYVLYASPENPYITLMNIKEK
;
A
#
# COMPACT_ATOMS: atom_id res chain seq x y z
N MET A 1 -11.78 -0.16 -3.57
CA MET A 1 -10.35 -0.34 -3.22
C MET A 1 -9.42 0.48 -4.10
N THR A 2 -9.54 0.40 -5.43
CA THR A 2 -8.66 1.14 -6.35
C THR A 2 -8.67 2.65 -6.09
N ASN A 3 -9.85 3.23 -5.82
CA ASN A 3 -9.97 4.67 -5.53
C ASN A 3 -9.31 5.04 -4.20
N GLU A 4 -9.34 4.16 -3.22
CA GLU A 4 -8.68 4.39 -1.93
C GLU A 4 -7.16 4.41 -2.11
N ILE A 5 -6.63 3.51 -2.93
CA ILE A 5 -5.20 3.51 -3.26
C ILE A 5 -4.81 4.80 -3.99
N LYS A 6 -5.65 5.26 -4.93
CA LYS A 6 -5.43 6.52 -5.63
C LYS A 6 -5.35 7.69 -4.64
N GLU A 7 -6.26 7.75 -3.67
CA GLU A 7 -6.26 8.79 -2.65
C GLU A 7 -4.97 8.77 -1.81
N ILE A 8 -4.50 7.58 -1.48
CA ILE A 8 -3.24 7.42 -0.72
C ILE A 8 -2.06 7.90 -1.55
N LEU A 9 -1.99 7.54 -2.83
CA LEU A 9 -0.92 7.98 -3.72
C LEU A 9 -0.95 9.50 -3.93
N ASP A 10 -2.12 10.08 -4.15
CA ASP A 10 -2.27 11.53 -4.29
C ASP A 10 -1.83 12.25 -3.02
N ALA A 11 -2.20 11.74 -1.85
CA ALA A 11 -1.79 12.32 -0.57
C ALA A 11 -0.27 12.24 -0.38
N ALA A 12 0.34 11.14 -0.76
CA ALA A 12 1.79 10.97 -0.68
C ALA A 12 2.51 12.01 -1.55
N ILE A 13 2.05 12.19 -2.78
CA ILE A 13 2.63 13.15 -3.71
C ILE A 13 2.44 14.59 -3.21
N LEU A 14 1.23 14.92 -2.78
CA LEU A 14 0.89 16.25 -2.28
C LEU A 14 1.80 16.70 -1.13
N ASN A 15 2.23 15.75 -0.33
CA ASN A 15 2.99 16.03 0.88
C ASN A 15 4.45 15.60 0.78
N ASP A 16 4.91 15.40 -0.43
CA ASP A 16 6.30 15.09 -0.75
C ASP A 16 6.81 13.83 -0.04
N GLN A 17 5.93 12.88 0.20
CA GLN A 17 6.26 11.56 0.73
C GLN A 17 6.38 10.59 -0.43
N ASN A 18 7.52 9.96 -0.58
CA ASN A 18 7.70 9.03 -1.69
C ASN A 18 7.61 7.56 -1.29
N CYS A 19 7.29 7.28 -0.03
CA CYS A 19 7.13 5.92 0.49
C CYS A 19 5.80 5.75 1.18
N VAL A 20 5.13 4.62 0.94
CA VAL A 20 3.91 4.22 1.62
C VAL A 20 4.07 2.76 2.03
N TYR A 21 3.68 2.45 3.26
CA TYR A 21 3.80 1.10 3.81
C TYR A 21 2.42 0.52 4.07
N PHE A 22 2.19 -0.69 3.56
CA PHE A 22 0.98 -1.47 3.83
C PHE A 22 1.41 -2.68 4.64
N ALA A 23 0.96 -2.76 5.89
CA ALA A 23 1.34 -3.84 6.80
C ALA A 23 0.13 -4.66 7.19
N PRO A 24 0.17 -6.00 7.01
CA PRO A 24 -0.88 -6.85 7.57
C PRO A 24 -0.83 -6.77 9.10
N ASN A 25 -1.99 -6.81 9.73
CA ASN A 25 -2.10 -6.74 11.18
C ASN A 25 -2.81 -7.96 11.75
N SER A 26 -2.88 -8.06 13.09
CA SER A 26 -3.48 -9.20 13.76
C SER A 26 -5.00 -9.30 13.60
N ARG A 27 -5.64 -8.26 13.08
CA ARG A 27 -7.10 -8.22 12.88
C ARG A 27 -7.53 -8.75 11.51
N GLY A 28 -6.59 -9.15 10.66
CA GLY A 28 -6.90 -9.61 9.30
C GLY A 28 -7.13 -8.48 8.31
N THR A 29 -6.67 -7.28 8.63
CA THR A 29 -6.71 -6.12 7.73
C THR A 29 -5.30 -5.65 7.43
N TYR A 30 -5.17 -4.66 6.56
CA TYR A 30 -3.90 -3.97 6.34
C TYR A 30 -3.95 -2.58 6.97
N THR A 31 -2.83 -2.17 7.52
CA THR A 31 -2.61 -0.82 8.04
C THR A 31 -1.72 -0.07 7.06
N VAL A 32 -2.13 1.15 6.69
CA VAL A 32 -1.36 2.02 5.82
C VAL A 32 -0.68 3.07 6.67
N THR A 33 0.62 3.26 6.48
CA THR A 33 1.37 4.32 7.14
C THR A 33 1.82 5.36 6.12
N LEU A 34 1.43 6.61 6.35
CA LEU A 34 1.77 7.76 5.54
C LEU A 34 1.86 8.96 6.49
N TRP A 35 3.01 9.62 6.55
CA TRP A 35 3.32 10.74 7.47
C TRP A 35 3.16 10.45 8.94
N GLY A 36 3.42 9.25 9.38
CA GLY A 36 3.18 8.86 10.75
C GLY A 36 1.70 8.70 11.10
N SER A 37 0.80 9.00 10.18
CA SER A 37 -0.61 8.68 10.33
C SER A 37 -0.85 7.24 9.92
N ILE A 38 -1.78 6.57 10.60
CA ILE A 38 -2.07 5.16 10.37
C ILE A 38 -3.55 5.02 10.07
N TRP A 39 -3.86 4.38 8.94
CA TRP A 39 -5.25 4.07 8.57
C TRP A 39 -5.39 2.57 8.38
N ASP A 40 -6.54 2.03 8.78
CA ASP A 40 -6.86 0.65 8.45
C ASP A 40 -7.40 0.59 7.01
N VAL A 41 -6.88 -0.37 6.27
CA VAL A 41 -7.45 -0.78 4.99
C VAL A 41 -8.34 -1.98 5.28
N TYR A 42 -9.50 -2.03 4.67
CA TYR A 42 -10.49 -3.07 4.94
C TYR A 42 -9.93 -4.47 4.74
N ALA A 43 -10.59 -5.45 5.36
CA ALA A 43 -10.21 -6.84 5.30
C ALA A 43 -10.22 -7.36 3.86
N ILE A 44 -9.07 -7.45 3.26
CA ILE A 44 -8.86 -7.97 1.91
C ILE A 44 -7.61 -8.84 1.92
N THR A 45 -7.51 -9.72 0.94
CA THR A 45 -6.29 -10.51 0.79
C THR A 45 -5.15 -9.64 0.27
N GLY A 46 -3.92 -10.09 0.52
CA GLY A 46 -2.75 -9.43 -0.05
C GLY A 46 -2.81 -9.36 -1.57
N GLN A 47 -3.37 -10.38 -2.21
CA GLN A 47 -3.52 -10.39 -3.68
C GLN A 47 -4.49 -9.32 -4.16
N GLU A 48 -5.62 -9.14 -3.47
CA GLU A 48 -6.58 -8.09 -3.81
C GLU A 48 -5.95 -6.70 -3.66
N LEU A 49 -5.18 -6.50 -2.60
CA LEU A 49 -4.47 -5.25 -2.37
C LEU A 49 -3.43 -4.99 -3.46
N LEU A 50 -2.64 -6.01 -3.83
CA LEU A 50 -1.65 -5.89 -4.91
C LEU A 50 -2.33 -5.58 -6.24
N ASP A 51 -3.45 -6.22 -6.54
CA ASP A 51 -4.19 -5.97 -7.77
C ASP A 51 -4.70 -4.52 -7.81
N ALA A 52 -5.21 -4.01 -6.69
CA ALA A 52 -5.67 -2.63 -6.59
C ALA A 52 -4.51 -1.64 -6.76
N ILE A 53 -3.36 -1.95 -6.18
CA ILE A 53 -2.14 -1.14 -6.33
C ILE A 53 -1.71 -1.11 -7.80
N LYS A 54 -1.63 -2.27 -8.44
CA LYS A 54 -1.20 -2.38 -9.85
C LYS A 54 -2.17 -1.68 -10.80
N ALA A 55 -3.46 -1.64 -10.47
CA ALA A 55 -4.43 -0.92 -11.29
C ALA A 55 -4.13 0.58 -11.36
N ASN A 56 -3.40 1.12 -10.40
CA ASN A 56 -3.01 2.53 -10.38
C ASN A 56 -1.73 2.82 -11.18
N LYS A 57 -1.03 1.81 -11.71
CA LYS A 57 0.17 2.03 -12.52
C LYS A 57 -0.11 2.71 -13.85
N GLU A 58 -1.36 2.78 -14.25
CA GLU A 58 -1.77 3.51 -15.45
C GLU A 58 -1.48 5.01 -15.32
N ASN A 59 -1.70 5.58 -14.14
CA ASN A 59 -1.58 7.01 -13.90
C ASN A 59 -0.46 7.40 -12.93
N TYR A 60 0.20 6.41 -12.31
CA TYR A 60 1.26 6.65 -11.33
C TYR A 60 2.44 5.74 -11.61
N SER A 61 3.63 6.24 -11.32
CA SER A 61 4.86 5.46 -11.34
C SER A 61 5.29 5.18 -9.92
N PHE A 62 5.65 3.97 -9.59
CA PHE A 62 6.17 3.58 -8.28
C PHE A 62 6.81 2.20 -8.36
N ASP A 63 7.66 1.92 -7.37
CA ASP A 63 8.21 0.59 -7.16
C ASP A 63 7.41 -0.09 -6.06
N CYS A 64 7.11 -1.36 -6.23
CA CYS A 64 6.34 -2.16 -5.27
C CYS A 64 7.21 -3.32 -4.79
N VAL A 65 7.50 -3.36 -3.50
CA VAL A 65 8.33 -4.39 -2.86
C VAL A 65 7.48 -5.14 -1.84
N THR A 66 7.57 -6.46 -1.84
CA THR A 66 6.84 -7.29 -0.89
C THR A 66 7.79 -8.06 0.01
N ALA A 67 7.41 -8.23 1.29
CA ALA A 67 8.16 -9.01 2.25
C ALA A 67 7.19 -9.99 2.95
N PRO A 68 7.24 -11.28 2.61
CA PRO A 68 6.24 -12.24 3.10
C PRO A 68 6.47 -12.74 4.52
N TYR A 69 7.61 -12.44 5.13
CA TYR A 69 7.96 -12.98 6.45
C TYR A 69 8.30 -11.91 7.48
N VAL A 70 7.60 -10.78 7.41
CA VAL A 70 7.64 -9.74 8.43
C VAL A 70 6.46 -9.95 9.40
N LEU A 71 6.45 -9.29 10.54
CA LEU A 71 5.42 -9.43 11.58
C LEU A 71 4.00 -9.44 10.98
N TYR A 72 3.24 -10.48 11.29
CA TYR A 72 1.89 -10.77 10.77
C TYR A 72 1.81 -11.00 9.26
N ALA A 73 2.93 -10.98 8.55
CA ALA A 73 2.94 -11.23 7.11
C ALA A 73 3.02 -12.72 6.81
N SER A 74 2.50 -13.10 5.64
CA SER A 74 2.58 -14.45 5.09
C SER A 74 2.73 -14.32 3.58
N PRO A 75 3.03 -15.42 2.87
CA PRO A 75 3.06 -15.39 1.40
C PRO A 75 1.76 -14.88 0.77
N GLU A 76 0.60 -15.15 1.40
CA GLU A 76 -0.71 -14.69 0.91
C GLU A 76 -0.98 -13.24 1.27
N ASN A 77 -0.42 -12.77 2.38
CA ASN A 77 -0.64 -11.42 2.90
C ASN A 77 0.70 -10.78 3.26
N PRO A 78 1.51 -10.43 2.25
CA PRO A 78 2.84 -9.88 2.51
C PRO A 78 2.79 -8.44 3.00
N TYR A 79 3.87 -8.01 3.64
CA TYR A 79 4.14 -6.60 3.88
C TYR A 79 4.45 -5.97 2.52
N ILE A 80 3.84 -4.83 2.22
CA ILE A 80 3.98 -4.17 0.92
C ILE A 80 4.50 -2.76 1.12
N THR A 81 5.55 -2.41 0.38
CA THR A 81 6.12 -1.06 0.39
C THR A 81 6.05 -0.49 -1.02
N LEU A 82 5.50 0.71 -1.15
CA LEU A 82 5.56 1.48 -2.39
C LEU A 82 6.60 2.58 -2.24
N MET A 83 7.46 2.73 -3.23
CA MET A 83 8.56 3.70 -3.21
C MET A 83 8.61 4.47 -4.52
N ASN A 84 9.26 5.63 -4.49
CA ASN A 84 9.48 6.47 -5.68
C ASN A 84 8.16 6.83 -6.37
N ILE A 85 7.17 7.20 -5.57
CA ILE A 85 5.83 7.48 -6.04
C ILE A 85 5.80 8.82 -6.79
N LYS A 86 5.31 8.77 -8.03
CA LYS A 86 5.19 9.94 -8.89
C LYS A 86 3.94 9.81 -9.74
N GLU A 87 3.35 10.94 -10.05
CA GLU A 87 2.31 11.03 -11.06
C GLU A 87 2.94 10.91 -12.44
N LYS A 88 2.29 10.15 -13.33
CA LYS A 88 2.78 10.02 -14.71
C LYS A 88 2.48 11.24 -15.54
#